data_d92dfdb219f454bc207a6de90f18bef4
#
_entry.id   d92dfdb219f454bc207a6de90f18bef4
#
_cell.length_a   1.000
_cell.length_b   1.000
_cell.length_c   1.000
_cell.angle_alpha   90.00
_cell.angle_beta   90.00
_cell.angle_gamma   90.00
#
_symmetry.space_group_name_H-M   'P 1'
#
loop_
_entity.id
_entity.type
_entity.pdbx_description
1 polymer ?
#
loop_
_entity_poly.entity_id
_entity_poly.type
_entity_poly.pdbx_seq_one_letter_code
_entity_poly.pdbx_strand_id
1 'polypeptide(L)'
;MKSYEGKLVSKDIKIGIVAARFNEFITSKLLGGAIDALTRHNVKEEDIEVAWVPGAFEIPLIASKMAKSNKYDAIICLGAVIRGNTSHYDYVCSEVSKGIAHVSLSSDIPVMFGVVTTENIEQAIERAGTKAGNKGFDCAVGAIEMVNLIREIEA
;
A
#
# COMPACT_ATOMS: atom_id res chain seq x y z
N MET A 1 -16.41 27.09 -10.62
CA MET A 1 -15.35 26.06 -10.51
C MET A 1 -15.94 24.77 -9.98
N LYS A 2 -15.65 23.65 -10.60
CA LYS A 2 -16.06 22.34 -10.08
C LYS A 2 -14.84 21.66 -9.46
N SER A 3 -14.98 21.10 -8.27
CA SER A 3 -13.92 20.42 -7.53
C SER A 3 -14.37 19.01 -7.20
N TYR A 4 -13.48 18.04 -7.34
CA TYR A 4 -13.71 16.65 -6.97
C TYR A 4 -12.84 16.32 -5.74
N GLU A 5 -13.45 15.76 -4.72
CA GLU A 5 -12.75 15.32 -3.50
C GLU A 5 -13.26 13.96 -3.08
N GLY A 6 -12.36 13.00 -2.96
CA GLY A 6 -12.72 11.66 -2.50
C GLY A 6 -13.10 11.67 -1.01
N LYS A 7 -14.26 11.15 -0.69
CA LYS A 7 -14.72 11.03 0.70
C LYS A 7 -14.05 9.85 1.39
N LEU A 8 -13.96 9.91 2.72
CA LEU A 8 -13.40 8.84 3.54
C LEU A 8 -14.50 7.91 4.05
N VAL A 9 -15.40 7.53 3.15
CA VAL A 9 -16.53 6.65 3.46
C VAL A 9 -16.41 5.40 2.60
N SER A 10 -16.31 4.25 3.23
CA SER A 10 -16.27 2.98 2.52
C SER A 10 -17.68 2.50 2.19
N LYS A 11 -17.94 2.28 0.91
CA LYS A 11 -19.15 1.64 0.44
C LYS A 11 -18.78 0.64 -0.65
N ASP A 12 -18.94 -0.65 -0.37
CA ASP A 12 -18.62 -1.72 -1.31
C ASP A 12 -17.21 -1.60 -1.89
N ILE A 13 -16.22 -1.37 -1.01
CA ILE A 13 -14.81 -1.27 -1.38
C ILE A 13 -14.10 -2.57 -1.01
N LYS A 14 -13.44 -3.17 -1.99
CA LYS A 14 -12.62 -4.37 -1.82
C LYS A 14 -11.15 -4.01 -1.98
N ILE A 15 -10.34 -4.43 -1.02
CA ILE A 15 -8.92 -4.07 -0.95
C ILE A 15 -8.05 -5.32 -1.00
N GLY A 16 -7.06 -5.30 -1.91
CA GLY A 16 -5.97 -6.24 -1.90
C GLY A 16 -4.73 -5.62 -1.26
N ILE A 17 -4.04 -6.37 -0.44
CA ILE A 17 -2.79 -5.94 0.20
C ILE A 17 -1.68 -6.89 -0.21
N VAL A 18 -0.56 -6.34 -0.68
CA VAL A 18 0.66 -7.10 -0.95
C VAL A 18 1.67 -6.75 0.12
N ALA A 19 2.08 -7.72 0.92
CA ALA A 19 2.99 -7.51 2.05
C ALA A 19 4.28 -8.30 1.86
N ALA A 20 5.42 -7.63 2.00
CA ALA A 20 6.73 -8.27 1.89
C ALA A 20 7.14 -8.92 3.21
N ARG A 21 7.57 -10.19 3.15
CA ARG A 21 8.01 -10.92 4.34
C ARG A 21 9.35 -10.45 4.86
N PHE A 22 10.26 -10.04 3.99
CA PHE A 22 11.56 -9.52 4.41
C PHE A 22 11.36 -8.25 5.24
N ASN A 23 12.03 -8.14 6.37
CA ASN A 23 11.78 -7.12 7.39
C ASN A 23 10.37 -7.22 7.99
N GLU A 24 9.92 -8.45 8.26
CA GLU A 24 8.55 -8.76 8.70
C GLU A 24 8.14 -8.00 9.96
N PHE A 25 9.07 -7.77 10.90
CA PHE A 25 8.76 -6.97 12.10
C PHE A 25 8.17 -5.60 11.74
N ILE A 26 8.74 -4.93 10.74
CA ILE A 26 8.26 -3.64 10.26
C ILE A 26 7.00 -3.83 9.42
N THR A 27 7.03 -4.75 8.45
CA THR A 27 5.91 -4.99 7.54
C THR A 27 4.63 -5.39 8.28
N SER A 28 4.75 -6.21 9.33
CA SER A 28 3.60 -6.61 10.15
C SER A 28 2.95 -5.42 10.85
N LYS A 29 3.75 -4.45 11.30
CA LYS A 29 3.24 -3.21 11.91
C LYS A 29 2.51 -2.35 10.87
N LEU A 30 3.06 -2.26 9.67
CA LEU A 30 2.41 -1.54 8.56
C LEU A 30 1.10 -2.22 8.18
N LEU A 31 1.08 -3.53 8.09
CA LEU A 31 -0.12 -4.31 7.81
C LEU A 31 -1.19 -4.10 8.88
N GLY A 32 -0.80 -4.17 10.15
CA GLY A 32 -1.71 -3.89 11.27
C GLY A 32 -2.32 -2.51 11.18
N GLY A 33 -1.52 -1.49 10.84
CA GLY A 33 -2.01 -0.13 10.62
C GLY A 33 -2.98 -0.02 9.46
N ALA A 34 -2.69 -0.68 8.35
CA ALA A 34 -3.58 -0.68 7.18
C ALA A 34 -4.93 -1.34 7.51
N ILE A 35 -4.91 -2.52 8.13
CA ILE A 35 -6.15 -3.22 8.52
C ILE A 35 -6.94 -2.40 9.52
N ASP A 36 -6.28 -1.80 10.51
CA ASP A 36 -6.94 -0.92 11.49
C ASP A 36 -7.64 0.26 10.81
N ALA A 37 -6.96 0.94 9.88
CA ALA A 37 -7.55 2.05 9.14
C ALA A 37 -8.74 1.60 8.30
N LEU A 38 -8.62 0.48 7.59
CA LEU A 38 -9.70 -0.04 6.75
C LEU A 38 -10.93 -0.38 7.59
N THR A 39 -10.75 -1.11 8.69
CA THR A 39 -11.88 -1.53 9.53
C THR A 39 -12.52 -0.35 10.25
N ARG A 40 -11.74 0.63 10.70
CA ARG A 40 -12.27 1.86 11.30
C ARG A 40 -13.09 2.70 10.31
N HIS A 41 -12.82 2.56 9.02
CA HIS A 41 -13.57 3.22 7.96
C HIS A 41 -14.62 2.29 7.32
N ASN A 42 -15.00 1.24 8.04
CA ASN A 42 -16.08 0.32 7.70
C ASN A 42 -15.85 -0.55 6.45
N VAL A 43 -14.60 -0.79 6.07
CA VAL A 43 -14.29 -1.86 5.12
C VAL A 43 -14.46 -3.18 5.86
N LYS A 44 -15.25 -4.08 5.30
CA LYS A 44 -15.53 -5.38 5.93
C LYS A 44 -14.27 -6.26 5.85
N GLU A 45 -14.03 -7.04 6.90
CA GLU A 45 -12.89 -7.95 6.94
C GLU A 45 -12.87 -8.92 5.75
N GLU A 46 -14.04 -9.40 5.35
CA GLU A 46 -14.19 -10.29 4.18
C GLU A 46 -13.84 -9.63 2.85
N ASP A 47 -13.78 -8.30 2.80
CA ASP A 47 -13.39 -7.52 1.63
C ASP A 47 -11.92 -7.11 1.64
N ILE A 48 -11.12 -7.66 2.55
CA ILE A 48 -9.68 -7.43 2.65
C ILE A 48 -8.94 -8.75 2.43
N GLU A 49 -8.09 -8.80 1.42
CA GLU A 49 -7.26 -9.98 1.15
C GLU A 49 -5.79 -9.59 1.17
N VAL A 50 -4.95 -10.45 1.75
CA VAL A 50 -3.51 -10.19 1.89
C VAL A 50 -2.72 -11.28 1.17
N ALA A 51 -1.81 -10.86 0.30
CA ALA A 51 -0.84 -11.73 -0.35
C ALA A 51 0.55 -11.42 0.19
N TRP A 52 1.25 -12.43 0.70
CA TRP A 52 2.62 -12.30 1.16
C TRP A 52 3.61 -12.64 0.06
N VAL A 53 4.61 -11.78 -0.13
CA VAL A 53 5.72 -11.99 -1.07
C VAL A 53 7.04 -12.07 -0.33
N PRO A 54 8.10 -12.67 -0.93
CA PRO A 54 9.38 -12.82 -0.25
C PRO A 54 10.02 -11.50 0.17
N GLY A 55 10.05 -10.51 -0.71
CA GLY A 55 10.67 -9.22 -0.44
C GLY A 55 10.03 -8.10 -1.24
N ALA A 56 10.50 -6.88 -1.05
CA ALA A 56 9.95 -5.70 -1.72
C ALA A 56 10.07 -5.79 -3.24
N PHE A 57 11.14 -6.40 -3.75
CA PHE A 57 11.37 -6.51 -5.19
C PHE A 57 10.27 -7.32 -5.91
N GLU A 58 9.61 -8.25 -5.21
CA GLU A 58 8.54 -9.08 -5.78
C GLU A 58 7.15 -8.46 -5.68
N ILE A 59 7.01 -7.34 -4.97
CA ILE A 59 5.73 -6.66 -4.79
C ILE A 59 5.08 -6.27 -6.13
N PRO A 60 5.77 -5.62 -7.09
CA PRO A 60 5.12 -5.14 -8.30
C PRO A 60 4.45 -6.24 -9.12
N LEU A 61 5.07 -7.40 -9.23
CA LEU A 61 4.48 -8.52 -9.99
C LEU A 61 3.15 -8.97 -9.39
N ILE A 62 3.12 -9.18 -8.08
CA ILE A 62 1.90 -9.66 -7.40
C ILE A 62 0.85 -8.54 -7.34
N ALA A 63 1.25 -7.30 -7.11
CA ALA A 63 0.36 -6.15 -7.20
C ALA A 63 -0.31 -6.07 -8.58
N SER A 64 0.47 -6.29 -9.65
CA SER A 64 -0.07 -6.32 -11.01
C SER A 64 -1.10 -7.43 -11.21
N LYS A 65 -0.81 -8.65 -10.73
CA LYS A 65 -1.75 -9.77 -10.83
C LYS A 65 -3.06 -9.48 -10.09
N MET A 66 -2.96 -8.95 -8.88
CA MET A 66 -4.14 -8.61 -8.09
C MET A 66 -4.92 -7.45 -8.71
N ALA A 67 -4.24 -6.39 -9.12
CA ALA A 67 -4.87 -5.21 -9.71
C ALA A 67 -5.63 -5.54 -10.99
N LYS A 68 -5.12 -6.45 -11.81
CA LYS A 68 -5.74 -6.84 -13.08
C LYS A 68 -6.77 -7.96 -12.94
N SER A 69 -6.99 -8.47 -11.74
CA SER A 69 -7.96 -9.56 -11.50
C SER A 69 -9.42 -9.11 -11.53
N ASN A 70 -9.68 -7.81 -11.50
CA ASN A 70 -11.01 -7.20 -11.37
C ASN A 70 -11.73 -7.54 -10.06
N LYS A 71 -10.99 -8.00 -9.05
CA LYS A 71 -11.55 -8.33 -7.73
C LYS A 71 -11.48 -7.17 -6.73
N TYR A 72 -10.58 -6.23 -6.95
CA TYR A 72 -10.28 -5.19 -5.97
C TYR A 72 -10.48 -3.80 -6.54
N ASP A 73 -10.88 -2.87 -5.68
CA ASP A 73 -11.02 -1.46 -6.03
C ASP A 73 -9.71 -0.69 -5.83
N ALA A 74 -8.83 -1.20 -4.97
CA ALA A 74 -7.49 -0.66 -4.75
C ALA A 74 -6.54 -1.75 -4.24
N ILE A 75 -5.25 -1.52 -4.44
CA ILE A 75 -4.18 -2.38 -3.90
C ILE A 75 -3.31 -1.52 -2.99
N ILE A 76 -2.92 -2.09 -1.85
CA ILE A 76 -1.97 -1.47 -0.93
C ILE A 76 -0.70 -2.32 -0.89
N CYS A 77 0.44 -1.71 -1.18
CA CYS A 77 1.74 -2.40 -1.18
C CYS A 77 2.52 -2.03 0.08
N LEU A 78 2.88 -3.02 0.88
CA LEU A 78 3.55 -2.81 2.16
C LEU A 78 4.87 -3.57 2.22
N GLY A 79 5.90 -2.91 2.70
CA GLY A 79 7.21 -3.50 2.87
C GLY A 79 8.17 -2.50 3.50
N ALA A 80 9.39 -2.94 3.74
CA ALA A 80 10.43 -2.09 4.27
C ALA A 80 11.75 -2.42 3.60
N VAL A 81 12.43 -1.40 3.10
CA VAL A 81 13.78 -1.52 2.55
C VAL A 81 14.69 -0.63 3.40
N ILE A 82 15.63 -1.25 4.08
CA ILE A 82 16.55 -0.58 5.00
C ILE A 82 17.95 -0.65 4.41
N ARG A 83 18.62 0.50 4.31
CA ARG A 83 19.95 0.56 3.73
C ARG A 83 20.92 -0.31 4.51
N GLY A 84 21.66 -1.14 3.79
CA GLY A 84 22.77 -1.92 4.31
C GLY A 84 24.12 -1.35 3.85
N ASN A 85 25.14 -2.19 3.80
CA ASN A 85 26.51 -1.79 3.45
C ASN A 85 26.81 -1.86 1.95
N THR A 86 25.81 -2.19 1.12
CA THR A 86 25.98 -2.38 -0.32
C THR A 86 24.98 -1.53 -1.11
N SER A 87 25.16 -1.45 -2.43
CA SER A 87 24.25 -0.75 -3.33
C SER A 87 22.92 -1.47 -3.56
N HIS A 88 22.71 -2.64 -2.99
CA HIS A 88 21.48 -3.43 -3.13
C HIS A 88 20.22 -2.62 -2.80
N TYR A 89 20.30 -1.79 -1.75
CA TYR A 89 19.21 -0.89 -1.36
C TYR A 89 18.72 -0.02 -2.51
N ASP A 90 19.65 0.59 -3.24
CA ASP A 90 19.31 1.53 -4.31
C ASP A 90 18.59 0.84 -5.46
N TYR A 91 19.00 -0.37 -5.81
CA TYR A 91 18.35 -1.14 -6.87
C TYR A 91 16.93 -1.57 -6.46
N VAL A 92 16.77 -2.06 -5.24
CA VAL A 92 15.45 -2.48 -4.74
C VAL A 92 14.49 -1.30 -4.67
N CYS A 93 14.92 -0.17 -4.10
CA CYS A 93 14.09 1.04 -3.99
C CYS A 93 13.66 1.57 -5.35
N SER A 94 14.58 1.65 -6.31
CA SER A 94 14.29 2.17 -7.65
C SER A 94 13.26 1.31 -8.36
N GLU A 95 13.43 0.00 -8.34
CA GLU A 95 12.55 -0.90 -9.08
C GLU A 95 11.19 -1.09 -8.41
N VAL A 96 11.14 -1.16 -7.08
CA VAL A 96 9.86 -1.31 -6.39
C VAL A 96 9.00 -0.05 -6.54
N SER A 97 9.57 1.13 -6.40
CA SER A 97 8.82 2.38 -6.54
C SER A 97 8.31 2.57 -7.97
N LYS A 98 9.18 2.39 -8.95
CA LYS A 98 8.81 2.47 -10.37
C LYS A 98 7.77 1.42 -10.75
N GLY A 99 7.96 0.18 -10.30
CA GLY A 99 7.06 -0.92 -10.59
C GLY A 99 5.66 -0.70 -10.02
N ILE A 100 5.54 -0.24 -8.79
CA ILE A 100 4.24 0.06 -8.18
C ILE A 100 3.53 1.20 -8.92
N ALA A 101 4.26 2.27 -9.26
CA ALA A 101 3.70 3.37 -10.04
C ALA A 101 3.18 2.89 -11.40
N HIS A 102 3.94 2.03 -12.08
CA HIS A 102 3.53 1.45 -13.36
C HIS A 102 2.26 0.61 -13.24
N VAL A 103 2.16 -0.21 -12.21
CA VAL A 103 0.96 -1.03 -11.97
C VAL A 103 -0.27 -0.16 -11.80
N SER A 104 -0.15 0.93 -11.04
CA SER A 104 -1.27 1.86 -10.81
C SER A 104 -1.77 2.44 -12.12
N LEU A 105 -0.87 2.95 -12.96
CA LEU A 105 -1.25 3.55 -14.24
C LEU A 105 -1.80 2.54 -15.24
N SER A 106 -1.24 1.32 -15.27
CA SER A 106 -1.64 0.30 -16.25
C SER A 106 -2.92 -0.47 -15.88
N SER A 107 -3.31 -0.46 -14.60
CA SER A 107 -4.50 -1.19 -14.12
C SER A 107 -5.72 -0.32 -13.90
N ASP A 108 -5.59 0.98 -13.96
CA ASP A 108 -6.66 1.97 -13.72
C ASP A 108 -7.29 1.89 -12.33
N ILE A 109 -6.64 1.29 -11.37
CA ILE A 109 -7.07 1.34 -9.97
C ILE A 109 -5.95 1.90 -9.10
N PRO A 110 -6.27 2.50 -7.96
CA PRO A 110 -5.24 2.98 -7.04
C PRO A 110 -4.35 1.84 -6.55
N VAL A 111 -3.04 2.02 -6.63
CA VAL A 111 -2.06 1.11 -6.04
C VAL A 111 -1.18 1.95 -5.13
N MET A 112 -1.33 1.77 -3.83
CA MET A 112 -0.74 2.64 -2.82
C MET A 112 0.67 2.19 -2.46
N PHE A 113 1.57 3.16 -2.37
CA PHE A 113 2.98 2.93 -2.09
C PHE A 113 3.24 3.03 -0.58
N GLY A 114 3.14 1.89 0.12
CA GLY A 114 3.40 1.76 1.54
C GLY A 114 4.72 1.04 1.86
N VAL A 115 5.69 1.10 0.95
CA VAL A 115 7.03 0.55 1.18
C VAL A 115 7.88 1.64 1.80
N VAL A 116 8.25 1.49 3.07
CA VAL A 116 9.15 2.42 3.74
C VAL A 116 10.58 2.16 3.30
N THR A 117 11.28 3.23 2.97
CA THR A 117 12.67 3.17 2.49
C THR A 117 13.51 4.05 3.41
N THR A 118 14.36 3.44 4.22
CA THR A 118 15.05 4.15 5.28
C THR A 118 16.54 3.86 5.32
N GLU A 119 17.29 4.79 5.92
CA GLU A 119 18.74 4.64 6.10
C GLU A 119 19.10 3.67 7.22
N ASN A 120 18.20 3.52 8.21
CA ASN A 120 18.43 2.67 9.38
C ASN A 120 17.11 2.10 9.92
N ILE A 121 17.23 1.20 10.89
CA ILE A 121 16.08 0.50 11.50
C ILE A 121 15.20 1.48 12.30
N GLU A 122 15.81 2.44 13.00
CA GLU A 122 15.06 3.41 13.81
C GLU A 122 14.10 4.22 12.97
N GLN A 123 14.53 4.65 11.79
CA GLN A 123 13.65 5.37 10.84
C GLN A 123 12.50 4.50 10.38
N ALA A 124 12.73 3.21 10.14
CA ALA A 124 11.67 2.29 9.75
C ALA A 124 10.65 2.12 10.86
N ILE A 125 11.10 1.97 12.10
CA ILE A 125 10.23 1.86 13.29
C ILE A 125 9.40 3.14 13.45
N GLU A 126 9.98 4.31 13.24
CA GLU A 126 9.27 5.59 13.35
C GLU A 126 8.09 5.69 12.39
N ARG A 127 8.18 5.06 11.21
CA ARG A 127 7.14 5.10 10.17
C ARG A 127 6.16 3.93 10.24
N ALA A 128 6.38 3.03 11.18
CA ALA A 128 5.55 1.82 11.33
C ALA A 128 4.68 1.84 12.59
N GLY A 129 4.41 3.02 13.13
CA GLY A 129 3.49 3.19 14.26
C GLY A 129 4.08 3.86 15.49
N THR A 130 5.19 4.60 15.34
CA THR A 130 5.74 5.39 16.43
C THR A 130 5.76 6.89 16.06
N LYS A 131 6.90 7.54 16.14
CA LYS A 131 7.05 8.99 16.05
C LYS A 131 6.45 9.63 14.80
N ALA A 132 6.59 8.99 13.64
CA ALA A 132 6.12 9.52 12.35
C ALA A 132 4.79 8.88 11.89
N GLY A 133 4.03 8.29 12.80
CA GLY A 133 2.76 7.64 12.48
C GLY A 133 2.96 6.25 11.89
N ASN A 134 2.00 5.80 11.07
CA ASN A 134 2.04 4.48 10.44
C ASN A 134 1.73 4.63 8.95
N LYS A 135 2.70 4.31 8.11
CA LYS A 135 2.59 4.44 6.66
C LYS A 135 1.52 3.51 6.06
N GLY A 136 1.30 2.35 6.68
CA GLY A 136 0.24 1.43 6.25
C GLY A 136 -1.15 2.02 6.52
N PHE A 137 -1.34 2.62 7.67
CA PHE A 137 -2.56 3.34 8.00
C PHE A 137 -2.84 4.45 6.99
N ASP A 138 -1.83 5.26 6.69
CA ASP A 138 -1.97 6.38 5.75
C ASP A 138 -2.32 5.90 4.35
N CYS A 139 -1.69 4.81 3.89
CA CYS A 139 -2.01 4.23 2.58
C CYS A 139 -3.44 3.69 2.51
N ALA A 140 -3.92 3.10 3.59
CA ALA A 140 -5.30 2.59 3.63
C ALA A 140 -6.32 3.73 3.54
N VAL A 141 -6.11 4.81 4.28
CA VAL A 141 -6.96 6.01 4.19
C VAL A 141 -6.90 6.59 2.78
N GLY A 142 -5.70 6.72 2.23
CA GLY A 142 -5.50 7.20 0.86
C GLY A 142 -6.16 6.31 -0.19
N ALA A 143 -6.17 5.00 0.01
CA ALA A 143 -6.85 4.07 -0.89
C ALA A 143 -8.36 4.32 -0.94
N ILE A 144 -9.00 4.50 0.20
CA ILE A 144 -10.43 4.82 0.29
C ILE A 144 -10.71 6.14 -0.42
N GLU A 145 -9.92 7.16 -0.14
CA GLU A 145 -10.04 8.47 -0.78
C GLU A 145 -9.96 8.36 -2.31
N MET A 146 -8.95 7.64 -2.80
CA MET A 146 -8.72 7.51 -4.25
C MET A 146 -9.81 6.69 -4.94
N VAL A 147 -10.32 5.64 -4.33
CA VAL A 147 -11.44 4.86 -4.87
C VAL A 147 -12.66 5.77 -5.03
N ASN A 148 -12.99 6.53 -4.01
CA ASN A 148 -14.14 7.44 -4.04
C ASN A 148 -13.96 8.58 -5.04
N LEU A 149 -12.73 9.11 -5.15
CA LEU A 149 -12.42 10.15 -6.13
C LEU A 149 -12.64 9.65 -7.57
N ILE A 150 -12.14 8.45 -7.86
CA ILE A 150 -12.31 7.85 -9.19
C ILE A 150 -13.78 7.63 -9.50
N ARG A 151 -14.55 7.09 -8.54
CA ARG A 151 -15.99 6.90 -8.70
C ARG A 151 -16.73 8.21 -8.97
N GLU A 152 -16.33 9.28 -8.32
CA GLU A 152 -16.93 10.60 -8.52
C GLU A 152 -16.61 11.17 -9.92
N ILE A 153 -15.36 11.01 -10.37
CA ILE A 153 -14.94 11.48 -11.70
C ILE A 153 -15.65 10.70 -12.82
N GLU A 154 -15.83 9.40 -12.63
CA GLU A 154 -16.43 8.50 -13.62
C GLU A 154 -17.98 8.47 -13.59
N ALA A 155 -18.57 9.09 -12.60
CA ALA A 155 -20.03 9.11 -12.44
C ALA A 155 -20.76 9.90 -13.54
#